data_65ad7bdd334dc5a60b1b3bfba1bc7ff0
#
_entry.id   65ad7bdd334dc5a60b1b3bfba1bc7ff0
#
_cell.length_a   1.000
_cell.length_b   1.000
_cell.length_c   1.000
_cell.angle_alpha   90.00
_cell.angle_beta   90.00
_cell.angle_gamma   90.00
#
_symmetry.space_group_name_H-M   'P 1'
#
loop_
_entity.id
_entity.type
_entity.pdbx_description
1 polymer ?
#
loop_
_entity_poly.entity_id
_entity_poly.type
_entity_poly.pdbx_seq_one_letter_code
_entity_poly.pdbx_strand_id
1 'polypeptide(L)'
;CAKLDSWEQDVGRVWDGAPAEVQAYMAGAIDTYYRDKPQVQRDETMRSCGLMAQTLMLAARGKGLDSCPMDGFDFDAVGKLINLPDNHVIALMVAVGKKVVEAKPRIGKLPVSEVIIRDRF
;
A
#
# COMPACT_ATOMS: atom_id res chain seq x y z
N CYS A 1 3.66 -3.23 -6.65
CA CYS A 1 3.17 -4.57 -6.29
C CYS A 1 3.67 -4.95 -4.91
N ALA A 2 2.97 -5.86 -4.27
CA ALA A 2 3.30 -6.31 -2.93
C ALA A 2 3.09 -7.82 -2.80
N LYS A 3 3.90 -8.44 -1.95
CA LYS A 3 3.85 -9.85 -1.64
C LYS A 3 2.78 -10.12 -0.60
N LEU A 4 1.94 -11.13 -0.82
CA LEU A 4 0.79 -11.42 0.04
C LEU A 4 1.17 -12.15 1.33
N ASP A 5 2.21 -13.00 1.30
CA ASP A 5 2.64 -13.89 2.38
C ASP A 5 3.95 -13.44 3.06
N SER A 6 4.30 -12.14 2.95
CA SER A 6 5.56 -11.61 3.50
C SER A 6 5.63 -11.68 5.03
N TRP A 7 4.49 -11.69 5.72
CA TRP A 7 4.40 -11.71 7.18
C TRP A 7 5.14 -12.92 7.81
N GLU A 8 5.12 -14.10 7.16
CA GLU A 8 5.83 -15.28 7.66
C GLU A 8 7.35 -15.10 7.69
N GLN A 9 7.89 -14.40 6.69
CA GLN A 9 9.34 -14.22 6.53
C GLN A 9 9.85 -13.00 7.30
N ASP A 10 9.03 -12.00 7.47
CA ASP A 10 9.46 -10.69 7.97
C ASP A 10 9.21 -10.48 9.46
N VAL A 11 8.35 -11.29 10.10
CA VAL A 11 8.01 -11.13 11.51
C VAL A 11 9.23 -11.14 12.43
N GLY A 12 10.18 -12.05 12.21
CA GLY A 12 11.42 -12.13 12.98
C GLY A 12 12.35 -10.95 12.73
N ARG A 13 12.37 -10.44 11.50
CA ARG A 13 13.25 -9.32 11.10
C ARG A 13 12.75 -7.97 11.63
N VAL A 14 11.42 -7.78 11.66
CA VAL A 14 10.82 -6.52 12.14
C VAL A 14 11.05 -6.33 13.64
N TRP A 15 11.09 -7.43 14.39
CA TRP A 15 11.26 -7.41 15.85
C TRP A 15 12.68 -7.79 16.29
N ASP A 16 13.62 -7.85 15.37
CA ASP A 16 15.03 -8.07 15.68
C ASP A 16 15.54 -6.98 16.63
N GLY A 17 16.23 -7.39 17.71
CA GLY A 17 16.69 -6.50 18.79
C GLY A 17 15.68 -6.24 19.90
N ALA A 18 14.40 -6.65 19.78
CA ALA A 18 13.48 -6.64 20.90
C ALA A 18 13.77 -7.79 21.89
N PRO A 19 13.34 -7.70 23.18
CA PRO A 19 13.43 -8.81 24.12
C PRO A 19 12.76 -10.09 23.56
N ALA A 20 13.32 -11.26 23.85
CA ALA A 20 12.86 -12.54 23.29
C ALA A 20 11.37 -12.82 23.56
N GLU A 21 10.88 -12.45 24.74
CA GLU A 21 9.46 -12.58 25.10
C GLU A 21 8.54 -11.71 24.23
N VAL A 22 9.00 -10.49 23.85
CA VAL A 22 8.28 -9.61 22.95
C VAL A 22 8.27 -10.18 21.53
N GLN A 23 9.42 -10.68 21.06
CA GLN A 23 9.51 -11.33 19.75
C GLN A 23 8.54 -12.52 19.65
N ALA A 24 8.54 -13.41 20.66
CA ALA A 24 7.67 -14.57 20.69
C ALA A 24 6.17 -14.18 20.73
N TYR A 25 5.82 -13.19 21.54
CA TYR A 25 4.44 -12.68 21.62
C TYR A 25 3.99 -12.09 20.28
N MET A 26 4.80 -11.23 19.67
CA MET A 26 4.48 -10.59 18.39
C MET A 26 4.40 -11.59 17.24
N ALA A 27 5.29 -12.58 17.21
CA ALA A 27 5.25 -13.67 16.23
C ALA A 27 3.92 -14.44 16.32
N GLY A 28 3.49 -14.82 17.53
CA GLY A 28 2.22 -15.51 17.74
C GLY A 28 0.99 -14.65 17.42
N ALA A 29 1.02 -13.37 17.76
CA ALA A 29 -0.08 -12.45 17.48
C ALA A 29 -0.24 -12.21 15.97
N ILE A 30 0.86 -12.00 15.24
CA ILE A 30 0.89 -11.81 13.80
C ILE A 30 0.44 -13.08 13.08
N ASP A 31 0.94 -14.23 13.51
CA ASP A 31 0.52 -15.52 12.98
C ASP A 31 -1.00 -15.73 13.12
N THR A 32 -1.53 -15.51 14.30
CA THR A 32 -2.98 -15.60 14.57
C THR A 32 -3.80 -14.63 13.73
N TYR A 33 -3.25 -13.46 13.42
CA TYR A 33 -3.93 -12.44 12.61
C TYR A 33 -3.98 -12.81 11.13
N TYR A 34 -2.93 -13.39 10.57
CA TYR A 34 -2.79 -13.62 9.13
C TYR A 34 -2.98 -15.07 8.67
N ARG A 35 -2.61 -16.08 9.49
CA ARG A 35 -2.63 -17.48 9.09
C ARG A 35 -4.02 -17.90 8.63
N ASP A 36 -4.08 -18.56 7.48
CA ASP A 36 -5.31 -19.06 6.83
C ASP A 36 -6.39 -17.98 6.57
N LYS A 37 -6.00 -16.71 6.49
CA LYS A 37 -6.89 -15.58 6.24
C LYS A 37 -6.45 -14.79 5.01
N PRO A 38 -6.57 -15.34 3.79
CA PRO A 38 -6.06 -14.70 2.57
C PRO A 38 -6.68 -13.32 2.31
N GLN A 39 -7.94 -13.11 2.68
CA GLN A 39 -8.58 -11.81 2.53
C GLN A 39 -7.95 -10.77 3.46
N VAL A 40 -7.67 -11.11 4.72
CA VAL A 40 -7.00 -10.21 5.67
C VAL A 40 -5.59 -9.85 5.17
N GLN A 41 -4.84 -10.85 4.69
CA GLN A 41 -3.51 -10.64 4.10
C GLN A 41 -3.59 -9.66 2.92
N ARG A 42 -4.55 -9.85 2.02
CA ARG A 42 -4.76 -8.99 0.87
C ARG A 42 -5.14 -7.56 1.27
N ASP A 43 -6.10 -7.41 2.18
CA ASP A 43 -6.61 -6.11 2.61
C ASP A 43 -5.51 -5.29 3.32
N GLU A 44 -4.71 -5.93 4.17
CA GLU A 44 -3.58 -5.28 4.83
C GLU A 44 -2.49 -4.87 3.83
N THR A 45 -2.20 -5.75 2.88
CA THR A 45 -1.26 -5.47 1.79
C THR A 45 -1.70 -4.26 0.97
N MET A 46 -2.99 -4.18 0.59
CA MET A 46 -3.55 -3.05 -0.16
C MET A 46 -3.51 -1.75 0.66
N ARG A 47 -3.83 -1.82 1.94
CA ARG A 47 -3.75 -0.67 2.87
C ARG A 47 -2.33 -0.14 2.98
N SER A 48 -1.36 -1.02 3.19
CA SER A 48 0.06 -0.68 3.27
C SER A 48 0.58 -0.06 1.96
N CYS A 49 0.18 -0.59 0.80
CA CYS A 49 0.50 -0.02 -0.49
C CYS A 49 -0.07 1.40 -0.66
N GLY A 50 -1.29 1.66 -0.20
CA GLY A 50 -1.90 2.99 -0.24
C GLY A 50 -1.12 4.00 0.60
N LEU A 51 -0.72 3.63 1.83
CA LEU A 51 0.11 4.46 2.70
C LEU A 51 1.48 4.77 2.08
N MET A 52 2.12 3.75 1.51
CA MET A 52 3.41 3.90 0.82
C MET A 52 3.28 4.80 -0.42
N ALA A 53 2.25 4.61 -1.24
CA ALA A 53 2.01 5.42 -2.43
C ALA A 53 1.80 6.90 -2.06
N GLN A 54 1.02 7.19 -1.03
CA GLN A 54 0.84 8.55 -0.52
C GLN A 54 2.15 9.17 -0.05
N THR A 55 2.95 8.42 0.71
CA THR A 55 4.27 8.86 1.16
C THR A 55 5.21 9.14 0.00
N LEU A 56 5.23 8.26 -1.02
CA LEU A 56 6.01 8.44 -2.24
C LEU A 56 5.63 9.73 -2.98
N MET A 57 4.33 9.99 -3.15
CA MET A 57 3.84 11.19 -3.84
C MET A 57 4.22 12.47 -3.09
N LEU A 58 4.11 12.47 -1.76
CA LEU A 58 4.54 13.61 -0.93
C LEU A 58 6.05 13.84 -1.00
N ALA A 59 6.83 12.78 -0.93
CA ALA A 59 8.29 12.84 -1.05
C ALA A 59 8.72 13.32 -2.44
N ALA A 60 8.08 12.87 -3.51
CA ALA A 60 8.31 13.34 -4.87
C ALA A 60 8.04 14.86 -4.97
N ARG A 61 6.93 15.33 -4.41
CA ARG A 61 6.61 16.75 -4.38
C ARG A 61 7.65 17.57 -3.62
N GLY A 62 8.13 17.07 -2.48
CA GLY A 62 9.20 17.69 -1.71
C GLY A 62 10.53 17.78 -2.47
N LYS A 63 10.73 16.95 -3.49
CA LYS A 63 11.89 16.98 -4.40
C LYS A 63 11.64 17.75 -5.70
N GLY A 64 10.53 18.48 -5.81
CA GLY A 64 10.18 19.25 -7.03
C GLY A 64 9.73 18.37 -8.20
N LEU A 65 9.29 17.14 -7.94
CA LEU A 65 8.71 16.25 -8.92
C LEU A 65 7.18 16.23 -8.78
N ASP A 66 6.52 15.91 -9.87
CA ASP A 66 5.10 15.63 -9.90
C ASP A 66 4.84 14.13 -9.96
N SER A 67 3.65 13.71 -9.56
CA SER A 67 3.27 12.30 -9.54
C SER A 67 1.80 12.12 -9.90
N CYS A 68 1.49 10.94 -10.46
CA CYS A 68 0.13 10.56 -10.81
C CYS A 68 -0.12 9.11 -10.37
N PRO A 69 -1.01 8.87 -9.39
CA PRO A 69 -1.45 7.52 -9.05
C PRO A 69 -2.47 7.03 -10.10
N MET A 70 -2.38 5.77 -10.47
CA MET A 70 -3.22 5.16 -11.50
C MET A 70 -3.61 3.74 -11.07
N ASP A 71 -4.87 3.40 -11.32
CA ASP A 71 -5.42 2.05 -11.13
C ASP A 71 -6.38 1.60 -12.26
N GLY A 72 -6.59 2.49 -13.25
CA GLY A 72 -7.47 2.26 -14.41
C GLY A 72 -6.79 1.55 -15.58
N PHE A 73 -5.91 0.58 -15.34
CA PHE A 73 -5.21 -0.19 -16.36
C PHE A 73 -5.58 -1.67 -16.31
N ASP A 74 -5.21 -2.44 -17.33
CA ASP A 74 -5.37 -3.88 -17.35
C ASP A 74 -4.30 -4.54 -16.43
N PHE A 75 -4.74 -4.98 -15.25
CA PHE A 75 -3.88 -5.59 -14.23
C PHE A 75 -3.22 -6.88 -14.72
N ASP A 76 -3.93 -7.70 -15.51
CA ASP A 76 -3.41 -8.97 -16.02
C ASP A 76 -2.32 -8.72 -17.09
N ALA A 77 -2.56 -7.78 -17.99
CA ALA A 77 -1.58 -7.41 -19.00
C ALA A 77 -0.31 -6.82 -18.38
N VAL A 78 -0.46 -5.93 -17.40
CA VAL A 78 0.69 -5.36 -16.67
C VAL A 78 1.38 -6.43 -15.85
N GLY A 79 0.64 -7.31 -15.17
CA GLY A 79 1.21 -8.43 -14.42
C GLY A 79 2.09 -9.33 -15.28
N LYS A 80 1.61 -9.69 -16.48
CA LYS A 80 2.40 -10.45 -17.47
C LYS A 80 3.64 -9.69 -17.95
N LEU A 81 3.50 -8.39 -18.22
CA LEU A 81 4.60 -7.54 -18.70
C LEU A 81 5.76 -7.48 -17.71
N ILE A 82 5.45 -7.40 -16.41
CA ILE A 82 6.47 -7.30 -15.35
C ILE A 82 6.86 -8.67 -14.76
N ASN A 83 6.36 -9.77 -15.31
CA ASN A 83 6.55 -11.12 -14.77
C ASN A 83 6.17 -11.20 -13.28
N LEU A 84 4.98 -10.69 -12.93
CA LEU A 84 4.50 -10.66 -11.55
C LEU A 84 4.39 -12.09 -10.99
N PRO A 85 5.04 -12.41 -9.86
CA PRO A 85 4.90 -13.72 -9.22
C PRO A 85 3.47 -13.95 -8.71
N ASP A 86 3.02 -15.21 -8.67
CA ASP A 86 1.64 -15.58 -8.30
C ASP A 86 1.23 -15.12 -6.90
N ASN A 87 2.20 -15.04 -5.96
CA ASN A 87 1.97 -14.56 -4.61
C ASN A 87 2.10 -13.03 -4.45
N HIS A 88 2.03 -12.29 -5.55
CA HIS A 88 2.08 -10.83 -5.54
C HIS A 88 0.81 -10.22 -6.13
N VAL A 89 0.52 -9.00 -5.73
CA VAL A 89 -0.58 -8.20 -6.29
C VAL A 89 -0.09 -6.82 -6.69
N ILE A 90 -0.70 -6.25 -7.71
CA ILE A 90 -0.53 -4.84 -8.06
C ILE A 90 -1.63 -4.07 -7.34
N ALA A 91 -1.27 -3.14 -6.46
CA ALA A 91 -2.25 -2.28 -5.80
C ALA A 91 -2.58 -1.07 -6.67
N LEU A 92 -1.57 -0.41 -7.20
CA LEU A 92 -1.66 0.75 -8.09
C LEU A 92 -0.31 0.98 -8.77
N MET A 93 -0.29 1.85 -9.78
CA MET A 93 0.92 2.43 -10.33
C MET A 93 1.04 3.90 -9.92
N VAL A 94 2.27 4.39 -9.78
CA VAL A 94 2.55 5.81 -9.57
C VAL A 94 3.60 6.24 -10.59
N ALA A 95 3.20 7.09 -11.53
CA ALA A 95 4.16 7.78 -12.38
C ALA A 95 4.78 8.94 -11.59
N VAL A 96 6.12 9.08 -11.69
CA VAL A 96 6.86 10.18 -11.04
C VAL A 96 7.80 10.79 -12.05
N GLY A 97 7.82 12.11 -12.15
CA GLY A 97 8.69 12.81 -13.09
C GLY A 97 8.56 14.32 -13.02
N LYS A 98 9.29 15.01 -13.91
CA LYS A 98 9.10 16.45 -14.12
C LYS A 98 7.88 16.67 -14.99
N LYS A 99 7.02 17.57 -14.57
CA LYS A 99 5.83 17.96 -15.35
C LYS A 99 6.26 18.66 -16.65
N VAL A 100 5.64 18.26 -17.73
CA VAL A 100 5.83 18.90 -19.05
C VAL A 100 4.60 19.71 -19.49
N VAL A 101 3.45 19.43 -18.90
CA VAL A 101 2.17 20.11 -19.17
C VAL A 101 1.51 20.44 -17.83
N GLU A 102 0.84 21.57 -17.75
CA GLU A 102 0.06 21.92 -16.54
C GLU A 102 -1.04 20.90 -16.28
N ALA A 103 -1.26 20.60 -15.01
CA ALA A 103 -2.37 19.75 -14.60
C ALA A 103 -3.70 20.37 -15.02
N LYS A 104 -4.65 19.55 -15.42
CA LYS A 104 -6.03 19.99 -15.66
C LYS A 104 -6.60 20.63 -14.39
N PRO A 105 -7.52 21.60 -14.52
CA PRO A 105 -8.21 22.15 -13.38
C PRO A 105 -8.80 21.05 -12.50
N ARG A 106 -8.74 21.25 -11.18
CA ARG A 106 -9.29 20.30 -10.23
C ARG A 106 -10.81 20.21 -10.39
N ILE A 107 -11.32 19.04 -10.70
CA ILE A 107 -12.76 18.77 -10.69
C ILE A 107 -13.31 18.80 -9.26
N GLY A 108 -14.63 18.96 -9.12
CA GLY A 108 -15.30 19.03 -7.83
C GLY A 108 -14.99 17.86 -6.91
N LYS A 109 -15.00 18.13 -5.63
CA LYS A 109 -14.86 17.16 -4.54
C LYS A 109 -16.07 17.26 -3.63
N LEU A 110 -16.45 16.17 -3.00
CA LEU A 110 -17.47 16.22 -1.95
C LEU A 110 -16.99 17.12 -0.81
N PRO A 111 -17.91 17.90 -0.21
CA PRO A 111 -17.60 18.67 0.99
C PRO A 111 -17.06 17.77 2.12
N VAL A 112 -16.19 18.31 2.95
CA VAL A 112 -15.63 17.59 4.09
C VAL A 112 -16.72 17.07 5.03
N SER A 113 -17.81 17.84 5.19
CA SER A 113 -18.97 17.48 6.01
C SER A 113 -19.73 16.24 5.52
N GLU A 114 -19.58 15.87 4.26
CA GLU A 114 -20.21 14.66 3.70
C GLU A 114 -19.31 13.42 3.82
N VAL A 115 -18.01 13.60 4.02
CA VAL A 115 -17.03 12.51 4.06
C VAL A 115 -16.44 12.27 5.45
N ILE A 116 -16.65 13.20 6.39
CA ILE A 116 -16.23 13.05 7.78
C ILE A 116 -17.48 12.91 8.66
N ILE A 117 -17.58 11.78 9.29
CA ILE A 117 -18.58 11.49 10.30
C ILE A 117 -17.91 11.63 11.66
N ARG A 118 -18.51 12.42 12.56
CA ARG A 118 -18.02 12.62 13.92
C ARG A 118 -18.75 11.71 14.88
N ASP A 119 -17.97 11.12 15.77
CA ASP A 119 -18.38 10.25 16.87
C ASP A 119 -19.00 8.91 16.44
N ARG A 120 -20.06 8.89 15.64
CA ARG A 120 -20.78 7.68 15.21
C ARG A 120 -21.59 7.89 13.95
N PHE A 121 -21.86 6.82 13.25
CA PHE A 121 -22.83 6.78 12.16
C PHE A 121 -24.26 6.91 12.68
#